data_2517e3b8fc0233089a1d23b3d3ef7265
#
_entry.id   2517e3b8fc0233089a1d23b3d3ef7265
#
_cell.length_a   1.000
_cell.length_b   1.000
_cell.length_c   1.000
_cell.angle_alpha   90.00
_cell.angle_beta   90.00
_cell.angle_gamma   90.00
#
_symmetry.space_group_name_H-M   'P 1'
#
loop_
_entity.id
_entity.type
_entity.pdbx_description
1 polymer ?
#
loop_
_entity_poly.entity_id
_entity_poly.type
_entity_poly.pdbx_seq_one_letter_code
_entity_poly.pdbx_strand_id
1 'polypeptide(L)'
;MRVIERQMIDAVVNKNDWRKDNTEVMYSPSRDVSCVYLHKNLIATIDNNSVEVYDGGWQSNTTKSRLNALINGLCDGTMCGVFQKNYEWFIHDHIDTIEFEHGYTFTRVN
;
A
#
# COMPACT_ATOMS: atom_id res chain seq x y z
N MET A 1 -0.30 8.52 -11.83
CA MET A 1 0.56 7.61 -11.04
C MET A 1 2.01 7.82 -11.42
N ARG A 2 2.88 7.89 -10.44
CA ARG A 2 4.33 8.05 -10.67
C ARG A 2 4.93 6.79 -11.25
N VAL A 3 6.02 6.92 -12.03
CA VAL A 3 6.72 5.77 -12.63
C VAL A 3 7.17 4.77 -11.57
N ILE A 4 7.76 5.26 -10.46
CA ILE A 4 8.21 4.38 -9.37
C ILE A 4 7.05 3.59 -8.77
N GLU A 5 5.86 4.18 -8.70
CA GLU A 5 4.67 3.50 -8.16
C GLU A 5 4.16 2.43 -9.11
N ARG A 6 4.21 2.69 -10.42
CA ARG A 6 3.86 1.67 -11.42
C ARG A 6 4.80 0.48 -11.35
N GLN A 7 6.10 0.74 -11.23
CA GLN A 7 7.10 -0.31 -11.10
C GLN A 7 6.92 -1.11 -9.81
N MET A 8 6.57 -0.44 -8.72
CA MET A 8 6.26 -1.08 -7.45
C MET A 8 5.08 -2.05 -7.60
N ILE A 9 4.00 -1.60 -8.23
CA ILE A 9 2.81 -2.45 -8.46
C ILE A 9 3.16 -3.63 -9.36
N ASP A 10 3.93 -3.41 -10.43
CA ASP A 10 4.37 -4.48 -11.31
C ASP A 10 5.16 -5.54 -10.56
N ALA A 11 6.04 -5.14 -9.65
CA ALA A 11 6.80 -6.07 -8.83
C ALA A 11 5.88 -6.90 -7.92
N VAL A 12 4.88 -6.27 -7.30
CA VAL A 12 3.90 -6.97 -6.48
C VAL A 12 3.09 -7.97 -7.31
N VAL A 13 2.57 -7.56 -8.45
CA VAL A 13 1.75 -8.41 -9.32
C VAL A 13 2.55 -9.61 -9.84
N ASN A 14 3.81 -9.39 -10.21
CA ASN A 14 4.68 -10.43 -10.75
C ASN A 14 5.44 -11.22 -9.67
N LYS A 15 5.22 -10.89 -8.40
CA LYS A 15 5.84 -11.57 -7.26
C LYS A 15 7.36 -11.55 -7.35
N ASN A 16 7.91 -10.39 -7.65
CA ASN A 16 9.34 -10.14 -7.77
C ASN A 16 9.85 -9.25 -6.64
N ASP A 17 11.10 -9.48 -6.26
CA ASP A 17 11.84 -8.50 -5.48
C ASP A 17 12.21 -7.33 -6.37
N TRP A 18 12.15 -6.12 -5.82
CA TRP A 18 12.44 -4.91 -6.57
C TRP A 18 12.80 -3.77 -5.62
N ARG A 19 13.68 -2.90 -6.04
CA ARG A 19 14.02 -1.70 -5.29
C ARG A 19 14.40 -0.58 -6.23
N LYS A 20 13.91 0.62 -5.93
CA LYS A 20 14.33 1.85 -6.61
C LYS A 20 14.21 3.01 -5.64
N ASP A 21 15.30 3.78 -5.50
CA ASP A 21 15.38 4.93 -4.60
C ASP A 21 14.98 4.53 -3.17
N ASN A 22 13.88 5.05 -2.68
CA ASN A 22 13.42 4.84 -1.30
C ASN A 22 12.37 3.74 -1.16
N THR A 23 12.00 3.06 -2.25
CA THR A 23 10.88 2.11 -2.27
C THR A 23 11.38 0.71 -2.61
N GLU A 24 10.89 -0.29 -1.87
CA GLU A 24 11.33 -1.67 -2.03
C GLU A 24 10.15 -2.63 -1.92
N VAL A 25 10.17 -3.67 -2.74
CA VAL A 25 9.23 -4.80 -2.66
C VAL A 25 10.05 -6.07 -2.41
N MET A 26 9.68 -6.83 -1.38
CA MET A 26 10.28 -8.12 -1.06
C MET A 26 9.19 -9.19 -1.08
N TYR A 27 9.35 -10.17 -1.95
CA TYR A 27 8.40 -11.27 -2.07
C TYR A 27 8.87 -12.49 -1.27
N SER A 28 7.97 -13.08 -0.48
CA SER A 28 8.22 -14.30 0.28
C SER A 28 7.52 -15.48 -0.41
N PRO A 29 8.26 -16.36 -1.12
CA PRO A 29 7.62 -17.50 -1.79
C PRO A 29 6.94 -18.48 -0.82
N SER A 30 7.52 -18.67 0.36
CA SER A 30 6.97 -19.62 1.34
C SER A 30 5.62 -19.17 1.92
N ARG A 31 5.40 -17.86 2.01
CA ARG A 31 4.18 -17.27 2.55
C ARG A 31 3.25 -16.76 1.45
N ASP A 32 3.75 -16.62 0.23
CA ASP A 32 3.06 -15.98 -0.89
C ASP A 32 2.57 -14.58 -0.52
N VAL A 33 3.45 -13.79 0.07
CA VAL A 33 3.19 -12.42 0.53
C VAL A 33 4.28 -11.51 0.03
N SER A 34 3.90 -10.34 -0.49
CA SER A 34 4.82 -9.25 -0.81
C SER A 34 4.79 -8.22 0.30
N CYS A 35 5.95 -7.77 0.73
CA CYS A 35 6.09 -6.67 1.69
C CYS A 35 6.63 -5.45 0.97
N VAL A 36 6.03 -4.29 1.23
CA VAL A 36 6.45 -3.02 0.62
C VAL A 36 7.03 -2.13 1.70
N TYR A 37 8.22 -1.59 1.42
CA TYR A 37 8.97 -0.73 2.34
C TYR A 37 9.19 0.64 1.72
N LEU A 38 9.11 1.67 2.54
CA LEU A 38 9.50 3.03 2.19
C LEU A 38 10.54 3.48 3.22
N HIS A 39 11.73 3.91 2.73
CA HIS A 39 12.87 4.21 3.61
C HIS A 39 13.14 3.07 4.60
N LYS A 40 13.04 1.83 4.13
CA LYS A 40 13.26 0.59 4.90
C LYS A 40 12.21 0.35 6.00
N ASN A 41 11.13 1.11 6.03
CA ASN A 41 10.02 0.92 6.95
C ASN A 41 8.85 0.25 6.25
N LEU A 42 8.26 -0.76 6.86
CA LEU A 42 7.12 -1.48 6.29
C LEU A 42 5.91 -0.55 6.18
N ILE A 43 5.34 -0.46 4.98
CA ILE A 43 4.11 0.30 4.74
C ILE A 43 2.95 -0.56 4.24
N ALA A 44 3.21 -1.75 3.70
CA ALA A 44 2.14 -2.64 3.25
C ALA A 44 2.59 -4.08 3.21
N THR A 45 1.65 -4.99 3.48
CA THR A 45 1.80 -6.42 3.16
C THR A 45 0.66 -6.81 2.24
N ILE A 46 0.98 -7.59 1.21
CA ILE A 46 0.04 -7.89 0.14
C ILE A 46 0.05 -9.39 -0.14
N ASP A 47 -1.10 -10.03 0.01
CA ASP A 47 -1.32 -11.41 -0.43
C ASP A 47 -2.24 -11.43 -1.66
N ASN A 48 -2.72 -12.61 -2.06
CA ASN A 48 -3.58 -12.72 -3.24
C ASN A 48 -4.97 -12.10 -3.03
N ASN A 49 -5.37 -11.87 -1.80
CA ASN A 49 -6.74 -11.46 -1.45
C ASN A 49 -6.82 -10.06 -0.86
N SER A 50 -5.72 -9.51 -0.37
CA SER A 50 -5.78 -8.30 0.45
C SER A 50 -4.52 -7.46 0.40
N VAL A 51 -4.68 -6.19 0.78
CA VAL A 51 -3.61 -5.22 1.02
C VAL A 51 -3.77 -4.72 2.44
N GLU A 52 -2.80 -5.01 3.31
CA GLU A 52 -2.74 -4.45 4.66
C GLU A 52 -1.84 -3.23 4.66
N VAL A 53 -2.25 -2.16 5.33
CA VAL A 53 -1.54 -0.88 5.31
C VAL A 53 -0.96 -0.48 6.65
N TYR A 54 0.18 0.21 6.59
CA TYR A 54 0.93 0.74 7.74
C TYR A 54 1.49 2.10 7.35
N ASP A 55 1.78 2.96 8.31
CA ASP A 55 2.36 4.26 8.00
C ASP A 55 3.89 4.27 7.99
N GLY A 56 4.51 3.15 8.39
CA GLY A 56 5.98 3.05 8.46
C GLY A 56 6.59 3.87 9.58
N GLY A 57 5.79 4.36 10.52
CA GLY A 57 6.24 5.21 11.62
C GLY A 57 6.27 6.69 11.25
N TRP A 58 5.89 7.06 10.03
CA TRP A 58 5.94 8.45 9.56
C TRP A 58 4.82 8.72 8.56
N GLN A 59 3.85 9.56 8.95
CA GLN A 59 2.71 9.89 8.10
C GLN A 59 3.07 10.99 7.10
N SER A 60 3.81 10.64 6.06
CA SER A 60 4.26 11.57 5.02
C SER A 60 3.36 11.51 3.78
N ASN A 61 3.43 12.55 2.94
CA ASN A 61 2.75 12.55 1.65
C ASN A 61 3.26 11.44 0.74
N THR A 62 4.56 11.11 0.81
CA THR A 62 5.13 10.02 0.01
C THR A 62 4.55 8.67 0.44
N THR A 63 4.45 8.40 1.74
CA THR A 63 3.83 7.18 2.25
C THR A 63 2.39 7.06 1.75
N LYS A 64 1.62 8.14 1.90
CA LYS A 64 0.23 8.16 1.45
C LYS A 64 0.10 7.92 -0.06
N SER A 65 1.01 8.52 -0.85
CA SER A 65 1.04 8.32 -2.31
C SER A 65 1.29 6.86 -2.66
N ARG A 66 2.26 6.21 -2.00
CA ARG A 66 2.56 4.79 -2.24
C ARG A 66 1.38 3.89 -1.87
N LEU A 67 0.77 4.14 -0.72
CA LEU A 67 -0.38 3.36 -0.27
C LEU A 67 -1.55 3.51 -1.24
N ASN A 68 -1.87 4.73 -1.66
CA ASN A 68 -2.96 4.95 -2.61
C ASN A 68 -2.67 4.35 -3.98
N ALA A 69 -1.40 4.32 -4.41
CA ALA A 69 -1.02 3.65 -5.65
C ALA A 69 -1.31 2.14 -5.57
N LEU A 70 -0.96 1.49 -4.46
CA LEU A 70 -1.24 0.07 -4.24
C LEU A 70 -2.75 -0.18 -4.21
N ILE A 71 -3.50 0.64 -3.51
CA ILE A 71 -4.96 0.51 -3.40
C ILE A 71 -5.61 0.71 -4.77
N ASN A 72 -5.19 1.74 -5.52
CA ASN A 72 -5.73 2.00 -6.86
C ASN A 72 -5.40 0.89 -7.85
N GLY A 73 -4.21 0.29 -7.74
CA GLY A 73 -3.78 -0.75 -8.66
C GLY A 73 -4.30 -2.13 -8.34
N LEU A 74 -4.61 -2.42 -7.08
CA LEU A 74 -4.94 -3.78 -6.62
C LEU A 74 -6.34 -3.91 -6.04
N CYS A 75 -6.93 -2.83 -5.56
CA CYS A 75 -8.25 -2.80 -4.92
C CYS A 75 -9.20 -1.91 -5.72
N ASP A 76 -10.40 -1.68 -5.20
CA ASP A 76 -11.33 -0.74 -5.81
C ASP A 76 -10.94 0.70 -5.43
N GLY A 77 -10.02 1.28 -6.21
CA GLY A 77 -9.47 2.60 -5.92
C GLY A 77 -10.46 3.76 -6.05
N THR A 78 -11.64 3.53 -6.62
CA THR A 78 -12.69 4.56 -6.65
C THR A 78 -13.44 4.64 -5.32
N MET A 79 -13.41 3.57 -4.53
CA MET A 79 -14.16 3.44 -3.28
C MET A 79 -13.25 3.28 -2.06
N CYS A 80 -11.94 3.20 -2.26
CA CYS A 80 -10.97 2.90 -1.20
C CYS A 80 -9.78 3.85 -1.28
N GLY A 81 -9.23 4.20 -0.13
CA GLY A 81 -8.01 5.00 -0.09
C GLY A 81 -7.64 5.48 1.31
N VAL A 82 -6.51 6.14 1.36
CA VAL A 82 -6.00 6.81 2.56
C VAL A 82 -5.97 8.31 2.27
N PHE A 83 -6.52 9.12 3.17
CA PHE A 83 -6.53 10.56 3.00
C PHE A 83 -6.24 11.27 4.31
N GLN A 84 -5.95 12.56 4.20
CA GLN A 84 -5.62 13.40 5.35
C GLN A 84 -6.64 14.53 5.46
N LYS A 85 -7.08 14.79 6.70
CA LYS A 85 -7.97 15.90 7.02
C LYS A 85 -7.62 16.42 8.39
N ASN A 86 -7.43 17.74 8.51
CA ASN A 86 -7.06 18.38 9.79
C ASN A 86 -5.82 17.73 10.41
N TYR A 87 -4.81 17.45 9.58
CA TYR A 87 -3.54 16.82 9.99
C TYR A 87 -3.65 15.39 10.50
N GLU A 88 -4.80 14.75 10.35
CA GLU A 88 -5.00 13.34 10.72
C GLU A 88 -5.24 12.48 9.48
N TRP A 89 -4.74 11.24 9.52
CA TRP A 89 -4.97 10.28 8.46
C TRP A 89 -6.22 9.47 8.72
N PHE A 90 -6.96 9.21 7.62
CA PHE A 90 -8.18 8.42 7.62
C PHE A 90 -8.12 7.36 6.54
N ILE A 91 -8.90 6.30 6.75
CA ILE A 91 -9.15 5.26 5.77
C ILE A 91 -10.58 5.43 5.26
N HIS A 92 -10.72 5.40 3.93
CA HIS A 92 -12.00 5.35 3.27
C HIS A 92 -12.12 3.97 2.62
N ASP A 93 -13.19 3.23 2.93
CA ASP A 93 -13.44 1.91 2.38
C ASP A 93 -14.92 1.76 2.12
N HIS A 94 -15.32 1.98 0.85
CA HIS A 94 -16.70 2.01 0.40
C HIS A 94 -17.51 3.07 1.16
N ILE A 95 -18.47 2.68 1.99
CA ILE A 95 -19.30 3.63 2.74
C ILE A 95 -18.67 4.05 4.08
N ASP A 96 -17.62 3.36 4.50
CA ASP A 96 -17.00 3.59 5.81
C ASP A 96 -15.84 4.56 5.72
N THR A 97 -15.72 5.42 6.72
CA THR A 97 -14.55 6.29 6.94
C THR A 97 -14.15 6.15 8.40
N ILE A 98 -12.91 5.76 8.63
CA ILE A 98 -12.37 5.56 9.98
C ILE A 98 -11.02 6.25 10.09
N GLU A 99 -10.56 6.49 11.32
CA GLU A 99 -9.19 6.92 11.55
C GLU A 99 -8.23 5.85 11.04
N PHE A 100 -7.04 6.29 10.57
CA PHE A 100 -6.03 5.36 10.06
C PHE A 100 -5.66 4.35 11.14
N GLU A 101 -5.66 3.08 10.75
CA GLU A 101 -5.39 1.95 11.64
C GLU A 101 -4.32 1.07 11.02
N HIS A 102 -3.24 0.81 11.75
CA HIS A 102 -2.17 -0.07 11.28
C HIS A 102 -2.71 -1.50 11.13
N GLY A 103 -2.41 -2.11 9.99
CA GLY A 103 -2.90 -3.43 9.67
C GLY A 103 -4.32 -3.45 9.12
N TYR A 104 -4.92 -2.28 8.86
CA TYR A 104 -6.20 -2.25 8.17
C TYR A 104 -6.07 -2.95 6.82
N THR A 105 -7.06 -3.75 6.47
CA THR A 105 -7.00 -4.63 5.30
C THR A 105 -8.05 -4.23 4.28
N PHE A 106 -7.58 -3.89 3.06
CA PHE A 106 -8.43 -3.68 1.90
C PHE A 106 -8.52 -4.97 1.09
N THR A 107 -9.69 -5.25 0.54
CA THR A 107 -9.89 -6.43 -0.31
C THR A 107 -9.37 -6.17 -1.73
N ARG A 108 -8.57 -7.10 -2.26
CA ARG A 108 -8.10 -7.03 -3.64
C ARG A 108 -9.23 -7.38 -4.60
N VAL A 109 -9.24 -6.68 -5.75
CA VAL A 109 -10.11 -6.98 -6.90
C VAL A 109 -9.30 -7.41 -8.11
N ASN A 110 -8.00 -7.28 -8.02
CA ASN A 110 -7.06 -7.67 -9.09
C ASN A 110 -6.01 -8.63 -8.55
#